data_3559c7096ed9179cfa9ca14ab06f3730
#
_entry.id   3559c7096ed9179cfa9ca14ab06f3730
#
_cell.length_a   1.000
_cell.length_b   1.000
_cell.length_c   1.000
_cell.angle_alpha   90.00
_cell.angle_beta   90.00
_cell.angle_gamma   90.00
#
_symmetry.space_group_name_H-M   'P 1'
#
loop_
_entity.id
_entity.type
_entity.pdbx_description
1 polymer ?
#
loop_
_entity_poly.entity_id
_entity_poly.type
_entity_poly.pdbx_seq_one_letter_code
_entity_poly.pdbx_strand_id
1 'polypeptide(L)'
;DEKLMPISPYASTKLSGEMMGHVYSKLFGIRFIALRFFTVYGPGQRPDLAIHKFTKAILKGDPIPVYGDGSTSRDYTFVDDTVRGIIGAINYTATDFEIINLGNNYTVSLKELVAAIEEVMGKKATIERHPEQPGDVPKTFADISKAKALLGYNPQTPLQEGLKKFYNWF
;
A
#
# COMPACT_ATOMS: atom_id res chain seq x y z
N ASP A 1 -4.45 -4.44 22.73
CA ASP A 1 -4.28 -3.01 22.41
C ASP A 1 -2.79 -2.68 22.43
N GLU A 2 -2.11 -2.81 21.28
CA GLU A 2 -0.73 -2.36 21.16
C GLU A 2 -0.66 -0.83 21.20
N LYS A 3 0.25 -0.30 22.02
CA LYS A 3 0.54 1.13 22.04
C LYS A 3 1.13 1.52 20.67
N LEU A 4 0.46 2.42 19.97
CA LEU A 4 0.97 2.98 18.71
C LEU A 4 2.16 3.89 19.03
N MET A 5 3.37 3.45 18.66
CA MET A 5 4.63 4.16 18.88
C MET A 5 5.22 4.55 17.51
N PRO A 6 4.86 5.73 16.96
CA PRO A 6 5.38 6.17 15.67
C PRO A 6 6.89 6.41 15.73
N ILE A 7 7.62 5.88 14.75
CA ILE A 7 9.09 6.00 14.67
C ILE A 7 9.54 7.04 13.63
N SER A 8 8.63 7.79 13.04
CA SER A 8 8.94 8.87 12.11
C SER A 8 8.00 10.06 12.28
N PRO A 9 8.43 11.29 11.92
CA PRO A 9 7.56 12.47 11.91
C PRO A 9 6.31 12.25 11.06
N TYR A 10 6.44 11.59 9.90
CA TYR A 10 5.30 11.24 9.05
C TYR A 10 4.28 10.35 9.77
N ALA A 11 4.74 9.27 10.40
CA ALA A 11 3.84 8.38 11.14
C ALA A 11 3.14 9.11 12.31
N SER A 12 3.86 10.01 13.00
CA SER A 12 3.31 10.84 14.06
C SER A 12 2.18 11.75 13.56
N THR A 13 2.37 12.42 12.40
CA THR A 13 1.31 13.27 11.82
C THR A 13 0.07 12.47 11.41
N LYS A 14 0.25 11.23 10.91
CA LYS A 14 -0.88 10.36 10.57
C LYS A 14 -1.67 9.94 11.80
N LEU A 15 -0.98 9.54 12.86
CA LEU A 15 -1.63 9.20 14.14
C LEU A 15 -2.35 10.42 14.74
N SER A 16 -1.74 11.60 14.69
CA SER A 16 -2.38 12.85 15.15
C SER A 16 -3.66 13.15 14.38
N GLY A 17 -3.68 12.90 13.06
CA GLY A 17 -4.89 13.06 12.24
C GLY A 17 -6.02 12.13 12.67
N GLU A 18 -5.74 10.88 13.04
CA GLU A 18 -6.75 9.96 13.57
C GLU A 18 -7.31 10.46 14.92
N MET A 19 -6.43 10.94 15.81
CA MET A 19 -6.86 11.52 17.10
C MET A 19 -7.72 12.76 16.90
N MET A 20 -7.34 13.66 16.00
CA MET A 20 -8.16 14.84 15.64
C MET A 20 -9.52 14.43 15.07
N GLY A 21 -9.56 13.45 14.16
CA GLY A 21 -10.82 12.93 13.64
C GLY A 21 -11.74 12.40 14.74
N HIS A 22 -11.19 11.69 15.73
CA HIS A 22 -11.96 11.25 16.88
C HIS A 22 -12.54 12.42 17.70
N VAL A 23 -11.73 13.45 17.98
CA VAL A 23 -12.16 14.64 18.71
C VAL A 23 -13.30 15.35 17.96
N TYR A 24 -13.15 15.58 16.65
CA TYR A 24 -14.19 16.23 15.84
C TYR A 24 -15.48 15.40 15.77
N SER A 25 -15.34 14.08 15.67
CA SER A 25 -16.49 13.18 15.73
C SER A 25 -17.26 13.34 17.03
N LYS A 26 -16.56 13.35 18.18
CA LYS A 26 -17.19 13.44 19.50
C LYS A 26 -17.77 14.82 19.82
N LEU A 27 -17.07 15.89 19.46
CA LEU A 27 -17.50 17.25 19.81
C LEU A 27 -18.56 17.82 18.87
N PHE A 28 -18.52 17.45 17.60
CA PHE A 28 -19.34 18.08 16.57
C PHE A 28 -20.26 17.11 15.84
N GLY A 29 -20.29 15.83 16.24
CA GLY A 29 -21.13 14.82 15.58
C GLY A 29 -20.75 14.55 14.12
N ILE A 30 -19.51 14.85 13.72
CA ILE A 30 -19.02 14.61 12.36
C ILE A 30 -18.64 13.13 12.26
N ARG A 31 -19.25 12.39 11.33
CA ARG A 31 -18.83 11.03 11.05
C ARG A 31 -17.46 11.02 10.41
N PHE A 32 -16.51 10.30 11.01
CA PHE A 32 -15.14 10.26 10.60
C PHE A 32 -14.63 8.82 10.48
N ILE A 33 -14.26 8.41 9.27
CA ILE A 33 -13.66 7.11 9.02
C ILE A 33 -12.22 7.31 8.56
N ALA A 34 -11.26 6.94 9.41
CA ALA A 34 -9.84 6.96 9.08
C ALA A 34 -9.47 5.69 8.31
N LEU A 35 -9.07 5.83 7.04
CA LEU A 35 -8.63 4.72 6.21
C LEU A 35 -7.10 4.64 6.20
N ARG A 36 -6.55 3.54 6.67
CA ARG A 36 -5.11 3.25 6.62
C ARG A 36 -4.81 2.46 5.36
N PHE A 37 -4.28 3.14 4.35
CA PHE A 37 -3.82 2.51 3.11
C PHE A 37 -2.45 1.87 3.31
N PHE A 38 -2.27 0.70 2.70
CA PHE A 38 -0.98 0.06 2.53
C PHE A 38 -0.35 0.49 1.21
N THR A 39 0.49 -0.33 0.58
CA THR A 39 1.17 0.11 -0.64
C THR A 39 0.24 -0.01 -1.85
N VAL A 40 -0.47 1.09 -2.15
CA VAL A 40 -1.36 1.15 -3.31
C VAL A 40 -0.56 1.27 -4.60
N TYR A 41 -0.93 0.48 -5.61
CA TYR A 41 -0.32 0.53 -6.94
C TYR A 41 -1.37 0.41 -8.05
N GLY A 42 -1.01 0.84 -9.27
CA GLY A 42 -1.89 0.79 -10.43
C GLY A 42 -1.70 2.01 -11.33
N PRO A 43 -2.53 2.15 -12.38
CA PRO A 43 -2.53 3.32 -13.25
C PRO A 43 -2.57 4.63 -12.46
N GLY A 44 -1.76 5.63 -12.87
CA GLY A 44 -1.64 6.90 -12.16
C GLY A 44 -0.72 6.87 -10.93
N GLN A 45 0.00 5.77 -10.66
CA GLN A 45 0.93 5.73 -9.53
C GLN A 45 2.03 6.79 -9.67
N ARG A 46 2.38 7.42 -8.54
CA ARG A 46 3.47 8.41 -8.48
C ARG A 46 4.81 7.83 -8.95
N PRO A 47 5.62 8.61 -9.68
CA PRO A 47 6.85 8.13 -10.29
C PRO A 47 7.98 7.81 -9.28
N ASP A 48 7.86 8.24 -8.03
CA ASP A 48 8.82 7.97 -6.96
C ASP A 48 8.64 6.61 -6.27
N LEU A 49 7.56 5.87 -6.58
CA LEU A 49 7.29 4.57 -6.00
C LEU A 49 7.94 3.42 -6.77
N ALA A 50 8.24 2.31 -6.06
CA ALA A 50 9.07 1.22 -6.56
C ALA A 50 8.60 0.63 -7.89
N ILE A 51 7.31 0.30 -8.04
CA ILE A 51 6.77 -0.30 -9.28
C ILE A 51 7.00 0.63 -10.47
N HIS A 52 6.70 1.92 -10.31
CA HIS A 52 6.91 2.90 -11.37
C HIS A 52 8.41 3.07 -11.71
N LYS A 53 9.27 3.22 -10.69
CA LYS A 53 10.72 3.34 -10.88
C LYS A 53 11.31 2.13 -11.58
N PHE A 54 10.95 0.93 -11.14
CA PHE A 54 11.48 -0.32 -11.70
C PHE A 54 11.02 -0.52 -13.13
N THR A 55 9.73 -0.32 -13.41
CA THR A 55 9.21 -0.40 -14.78
C THR A 55 9.94 0.57 -15.72
N LYS A 56 10.13 1.82 -15.30
CA LYS A 56 10.85 2.84 -16.07
C LYS A 56 12.32 2.46 -16.32
N ALA A 57 13.01 1.98 -15.27
CA ALA A 57 14.42 1.58 -15.39
C ALA A 57 14.57 0.37 -16.32
N ILE A 58 13.75 -0.67 -16.16
CA ILE A 58 13.77 -1.87 -17.02
C ILE A 58 13.49 -1.52 -18.48
N LEU A 59 12.55 -0.60 -18.76
CA LEU A 59 12.28 -0.13 -20.13
C LEU A 59 13.50 0.52 -20.77
N LYS A 60 14.23 1.33 -20.01
CA LYS A 60 15.43 2.04 -20.46
C LYS A 60 16.69 1.18 -20.48
N GLY A 61 16.69 0.02 -19.84
CA GLY A 61 17.89 -0.79 -19.62
C GLY A 61 18.77 -0.28 -18.48
N ASP A 62 18.26 0.65 -17.67
CA ASP A 62 18.95 1.16 -16.48
C ASP A 62 18.89 0.14 -15.33
N PRO A 63 19.88 0.09 -14.43
CA PRO A 63 19.82 -0.77 -13.26
C PRO A 63 18.75 -0.31 -12.28
N ILE A 64 18.13 -1.29 -11.58
CA ILE A 64 17.22 -1.02 -10.48
C ILE A 64 17.94 -1.15 -9.14
N PRO A 65 17.80 -0.17 -8.23
CA PRO A 65 18.40 -0.28 -6.91
C PRO A 65 17.62 -1.26 -6.03
N VAL A 66 18.30 -2.26 -5.49
CA VAL A 66 17.76 -3.21 -4.52
C VAL A 66 18.53 -3.08 -3.22
N TYR A 67 17.85 -2.65 -2.17
CA TYR A 67 18.42 -2.49 -0.84
C TYR A 67 18.35 -3.80 -0.06
N GLY A 68 19.45 -4.13 0.64
CA GLY A 68 19.56 -5.40 1.36
C GLY A 68 19.55 -6.63 0.44
N ASP A 69 19.07 -7.72 0.97
CA ASP A 69 18.97 -9.01 0.25
C ASP A 69 17.70 -9.16 -0.61
N GLY A 70 16.80 -8.17 -0.57
CA GLY A 70 15.50 -8.19 -1.26
C GLY A 70 14.42 -9.00 -0.57
N SER A 71 14.58 -9.34 0.71
CA SER A 71 13.57 -10.05 1.53
C SER A 71 12.53 -9.10 2.13
N THR A 72 12.80 -7.80 2.17
CA THR A 72 11.79 -6.82 2.62
C THR A 72 10.49 -7.02 1.86
N SER A 73 9.36 -7.02 2.58
CA SER A 73 8.07 -7.34 1.99
C SER A 73 7.02 -6.26 2.29
N ARG A 74 6.14 -6.05 1.32
CA ARG A 74 5.06 -5.06 1.39
C ARG A 74 3.74 -5.70 1.01
N ASP A 75 2.67 -5.20 1.62
CA ASP A 75 1.32 -5.45 1.19
C ASP A 75 1.01 -4.50 0.02
N TYR A 76 0.99 -5.05 -1.20
CA TYR A 76 0.64 -4.31 -2.41
C TYR A 76 -0.83 -4.48 -2.74
N THR A 77 -1.56 -3.38 -2.80
CA THR A 77 -3.01 -3.36 -3.06
C THR A 77 -3.29 -2.64 -4.37
N PHE A 78 -4.00 -3.28 -5.28
CA PHE A 78 -4.36 -2.64 -6.55
C PHE A 78 -5.34 -1.48 -6.32
N VAL A 79 -5.18 -0.41 -7.10
CA VAL A 79 -5.92 0.84 -6.92
C VAL A 79 -7.44 0.66 -6.96
N ASP A 80 -7.97 -0.18 -7.85
CA ASP A 80 -9.43 -0.42 -7.94
C ASP A 80 -9.96 -1.14 -6.69
N ASP A 81 -9.17 -2.04 -6.09
CA ASP A 81 -9.53 -2.67 -4.82
C ASP A 81 -9.59 -1.63 -3.71
N THR A 82 -8.61 -0.74 -3.64
CA THR A 82 -8.58 0.37 -2.68
C THR A 82 -9.79 1.30 -2.86
N VAL A 83 -10.12 1.65 -4.11
CA VAL A 83 -11.29 2.50 -4.43
C VAL A 83 -12.60 1.84 -3.98
N ARG A 84 -12.76 0.53 -4.17
CA ARG A 84 -13.93 -0.20 -3.64
C ARG A 84 -14.04 -0.08 -2.12
N GLY A 85 -12.92 -0.18 -1.42
CA GLY A 85 -12.90 0.03 0.04
C GLY A 85 -13.28 1.45 0.46
N ILE A 86 -12.82 2.47 -0.29
CA ILE A 86 -13.21 3.86 -0.06
C ILE A 86 -14.72 4.06 -0.27
N ILE A 87 -15.28 3.52 -1.34
CA ILE A 87 -16.73 3.60 -1.61
C ILE A 87 -17.51 2.92 -0.49
N GLY A 88 -17.05 1.74 -0.02
CA GLY A 88 -17.64 1.07 1.14
C GLY A 88 -17.63 1.95 2.39
N ALA A 89 -16.52 2.65 2.65
CA ALA A 89 -16.40 3.55 3.80
C ALA A 89 -17.31 4.79 3.69
N ILE A 90 -17.48 5.36 2.48
CA ILE A 90 -18.41 6.48 2.24
C ILE A 90 -19.86 6.08 2.59
N ASN A 91 -20.23 4.85 2.25
CA ASN A 91 -21.58 4.32 2.48
C ASN A 91 -21.79 3.76 3.90
N TYR A 92 -20.73 3.63 4.69
CA TYR A 92 -20.80 3.10 6.05
C TYR A 92 -21.36 4.13 7.03
N THR A 93 -22.42 3.74 7.77
CA THR A 93 -23.15 4.65 8.65
C THR A 93 -23.41 4.09 10.05
N ALA A 94 -22.88 2.90 10.37
CA ALA A 94 -23.24 2.23 11.61
C ALA A 94 -22.55 2.83 12.85
N THR A 95 -21.42 3.53 12.69
CA THR A 95 -20.72 4.23 13.78
C THR A 95 -20.27 5.62 13.35
N ASP A 96 -20.00 6.49 14.32
CA ASP A 96 -19.54 7.85 14.05
C ASP A 96 -18.03 7.95 13.89
N PHE A 97 -17.26 6.97 14.37
CA PHE A 97 -15.81 6.97 14.27
C PHE A 97 -15.26 5.55 14.11
N GLU A 98 -14.43 5.37 13.08
CA GLU A 98 -13.73 4.12 12.82
C GLU A 98 -12.32 4.36 12.30
N ILE A 99 -11.41 3.40 12.58
CA ILE A 99 -10.11 3.27 11.94
C ILE A 99 -10.10 1.92 11.23
N ILE A 100 -9.89 1.93 9.90
CA ILE A 100 -10.02 0.74 9.06
C ILE A 100 -8.82 0.61 8.12
N ASN A 101 -8.16 -0.55 8.14
CA ASN A 101 -7.09 -0.86 7.20
C ASN A 101 -7.67 -1.28 5.84
N LEU A 102 -7.12 -0.70 4.77
CA LEU A 102 -7.38 -1.12 3.39
C LEU A 102 -6.06 -1.59 2.76
N GLY A 103 -5.85 -2.89 2.74
CA GLY A 103 -4.71 -3.60 2.18
C GLY A 103 -5.16 -4.83 1.41
N ASN A 104 -4.22 -5.65 0.98
CA ASN A 104 -4.50 -6.89 0.22
C ASN A 104 -4.52 -8.14 1.11
N ASN A 105 -4.14 -8.03 2.40
CA ASN A 105 -3.98 -9.17 3.31
C ASN A 105 -2.99 -10.23 2.78
N TYR A 106 -2.04 -9.79 1.97
CA TYR A 106 -0.98 -10.61 1.41
C TYR A 106 0.30 -9.78 1.22
N THR A 107 1.44 -10.36 1.54
CA THR A 107 2.74 -9.67 1.40
C THR A 107 3.55 -10.25 0.26
N VAL A 108 4.22 -9.37 -0.48
CA VAL A 108 5.13 -9.71 -1.57
C VAL A 108 6.51 -9.18 -1.23
N SER A 109 7.53 -10.02 -1.32
CA SER A 109 8.92 -9.61 -1.16
C SER A 109 9.38 -8.75 -2.34
N LEU A 110 10.44 -7.97 -2.13
CA LEU A 110 11.03 -7.19 -3.21
C LEU A 110 11.53 -8.07 -4.36
N LYS A 111 12.06 -9.27 -4.04
CA LYS A 111 12.47 -10.26 -5.06
C LYS A 111 11.27 -10.73 -5.90
N GLU A 112 10.17 -11.09 -5.24
CA GLU A 112 8.94 -11.52 -5.94
C GLU A 112 8.34 -10.39 -6.77
N LEU A 113 8.37 -9.16 -6.27
CA LEU A 113 7.90 -7.99 -7.02
C LEU A 113 8.72 -7.79 -8.30
N VAL A 114 10.06 -7.83 -8.20
CA VAL A 114 10.94 -7.67 -9.37
C VAL A 114 10.66 -8.78 -10.38
N ALA A 115 10.59 -10.04 -9.93
CA ALA A 115 10.28 -11.17 -10.80
C ALA A 115 8.92 -11.03 -11.51
N ALA A 116 7.89 -10.54 -10.79
CA ALA A 116 6.57 -10.30 -11.36
C ALA A 116 6.57 -9.16 -12.41
N ILE A 117 7.34 -8.09 -12.16
CA ILE A 117 7.51 -6.99 -13.14
C ILE A 117 8.24 -7.52 -14.40
N GLU A 118 9.33 -8.27 -14.23
CA GLU A 118 10.06 -8.88 -15.34
C GLU A 118 9.17 -9.76 -16.21
N GLU A 119 8.35 -10.60 -15.58
CA GLU A 119 7.41 -11.49 -16.26
C GLU A 119 6.39 -10.70 -17.09
N VAL A 120 5.77 -9.68 -16.50
CA VAL A 120 4.78 -8.83 -17.20
C VAL A 120 5.40 -8.06 -18.36
N MET A 121 6.64 -7.58 -18.20
CA MET A 121 7.34 -6.81 -19.23
C MET A 121 8.03 -7.68 -20.30
N GLY A 122 8.22 -8.97 -20.02
CA GLY A 122 9.04 -9.84 -20.88
C GLY A 122 10.52 -9.42 -20.95
N LYS A 123 11.02 -8.68 -19.96
CA LYS A 123 12.38 -8.14 -19.90
C LYS A 123 13.01 -8.39 -18.54
N LYS A 124 14.32 -8.67 -18.53
CA LYS A 124 15.09 -8.83 -17.28
C LYS A 124 15.60 -7.50 -16.76
N ALA A 125 15.57 -7.36 -15.43
CA ALA A 125 16.15 -6.22 -14.73
C ALA A 125 17.65 -6.41 -14.52
N THR A 126 18.43 -5.36 -14.70
CA THR A 126 19.78 -5.26 -14.15
C THR A 126 19.67 -4.79 -12.71
N ILE A 127 20.16 -5.58 -11.75
CA ILE A 127 20.05 -5.28 -10.33
C ILE A 127 21.33 -4.65 -9.81
N GLU A 128 21.23 -3.48 -9.21
CA GLU A 128 22.28 -2.84 -8.44
C GLU A 128 21.98 -2.97 -6.94
N ARG A 129 22.85 -3.70 -6.21
CA ARG A 129 22.64 -3.96 -4.79
C ARG A 129 23.24 -2.84 -3.93
N HIS A 130 22.43 -2.38 -2.97
CA HIS A 130 22.82 -1.39 -1.97
C HIS A 130 22.68 -1.97 -0.55
N PRO A 131 23.40 -1.42 0.44
CA PRO A 131 23.17 -1.72 1.85
C PRO A 131 21.73 -1.45 2.27
N GLU A 132 21.28 -2.11 3.33
CA GLU A 132 19.96 -1.83 3.92
C GLU A 132 19.81 -0.36 4.31
N GLN A 133 18.63 0.20 4.09
CA GLN A 133 18.33 1.58 4.48
C GLN A 133 17.91 1.63 5.96
N PRO A 134 18.56 2.45 6.80
CA PRO A 134 18.15 2.65 8.18
C PRO A 134 16.69 3.13 8.25
N GLY A 135 15.89 2.50 9.11
CA GLY A 135 14.49 2.87 9.32
C GLY A 135 13.50 2.27 8.31
N ASP A 136 13.96 1.47 7.36
CA ASP A 136 13.02 0.71 6.51
C ASP A 136 12.37 -0.42 7.31
N VAL A 137 11.05 -0.54 7.18
CA VAL A 137 10.26 -1.58 7.87
C VAL A 137 10.43 -2.90 7.13
N PRO A 138 10.86 -3.99 7.80
CA PRO A 138 11.11 -5.27 7.14
C PRO A 138 9.88 -5.85 6.45
N LYS A 139 8.71 -5.69 7.07
CA LYS A 139 7.46 -6.25 6.56
C LYS A 139 6.28 -5.34 6.88
N THR A 140 5.41 -5.11 5.92
CA THR A 140 4.07 -4.54 6.14
C THR A 140 3.01 -5.57 5.77
N PHE A 141 2.01 -5.72 6.62
CA PHE A 141 0.89 -6.65 6.44
C PHE A 141 -0.39 -6.01 6.97
N ALA A 142 -1.44 -6.02 6.15
CA ALA A 142 -2.74 -5.48 6.52
C ALA A 142 -3.63 -6.58 7.13
N ASP A 143 -4.02 -6.45 8.38
CA ASP A 143 -5.22 -7.13 8.85
C ASP A 143 -6.44 -6.35 8.34
N ILE A 144 -7.17 -6.95 7.42
CA ILE A 144 -8.38 -6.38 6.79
C ILE A 144 -9.68 -6.98 7.35
N SER A 145 -9.63 -7.71 8.45
CA SER A 145 -10.80 -8.39 9.03
C SER A 145 -11.92 -7.39 9.33
N LYS A 146 -11.57 -6.22 9.87
CA LYS A 146 -12.51 -5.13 10.15
C LYS A 146 -13.11 -4.55 8.86
N ALA A 147 -12.29 -4.33 7.83
CA ALA A 147 -12.77 -3.85 6.53
C ALA A 147 -13.74 -4.83 5.88
N LYS A 148 -13.45 -6.13 5.97
CA LYS A 148 -14.37 -7.19 5.48
C LYS A 148 -15.69 -7.15 6.21
N ALA A 149 -15.66 -7.07 7.55
CA ALA A 149 -16.86 -7.12 8.39
C ALA A 149 -17.74 -5.86 8.22
N LEU A 150 -17.14 -4.68 8.18
CA LEU A 150 -17.88 -3.41 8.21
C LEU A 150 -18.20 -2.87 6.81
N LEU A 151 -17.32 -3.07 5.84
CA LEU A 151 -17.42 -2.47 4.50
C LEU A 151 -17.72 -3.49 3.41
N GLY A 152 -17.74 -4.79 3.71
CA GLY A 152 -17.77 -5.84 2.68
C GLY A 152 -16.51 -5.85 1.79
N TYR A 153 -15.41 -5.25 2.28
CA TYR A 153 -14.18 -5.11 1.51
C TYR A 153 -13.54 -6.47 1.22
N ASN A 154 -13.31 -6.73 -0.05
CA ASN A 154 -12.69 -7.98 -0.50
C ASN A 154 -11.78 -7.69 -1.70
N PRO A 155 -10.47 -7.43 -1.48
CA PRO A 155 -9.51 -7.22 -2.55
C PRO A 155 -9.34 -8.53 -3.34
N GLN A 156 -9.42 -8.47 -4.66
CA GLN A 156 -9.43 -9.66 -5.53
C GLN A 156 -8.41 -9.59 -6.67
N THR A 157 -7.71 -8.46 -6.85
CA THR A 157 -6.80 -8.28 -7.98
C THR A 157 -5.45 -8.94 -7.68
N PRO A 158 -5.09 -10.04 -8.39
CA PRO A 158 -3.76 -10.64 -8.27
C PRO A 158 -2.66 -9.66 -8.69
N LEU A 159 -1.46 -9.79 -8.09
CA LEU A 159 -0.35 -8.88 -8.37
C LEU A 159 -0.03 -8.80 -9.88
N GLN A 160 0.08 -9.94 -10.56
CA GLN A 160 0.39 -10.00 -11.98
C GLN A 160 -0.65 -9.29 -12.85
N GLU A 161 -1.94 -9.44 -12.51
CA GLU A 161 -3.02 -8.74 -13.23
C GLU A 161 -2.93 -7.22 -13.04
N GLY A 162 -2.74 -6.78 -11.80
CA GLY A 162 -2.58 -5.36 -11.50
C GLY A 162 -1.34 -4.75 -12.13
N LEU A 163 -0.21 -5.47 -12.15
CA LEU A 163 1.02 -5.04 -12.82
C LEU A 163 0.83 -4.96 -14.34
N LYS A 164 0.10 -5.89 -14.95
CA LYS A 164 -0.24 -5.83 -16.38
C LYS A 164 -1.09 -4.61 -16.72
N LYS A 165 -2.10 -4.31 -15.90
CA LYS A 165 -2.91 -3.08 -16.05
C LYS A 165 -2.07 -1.82 -15.90
N PHE A 166 -1.15 -1.81 -14.92
CA PHE A 166 -0.20 -0.72 -14.73
C PHE A 166 0.72 -0.54 -15.94
N TYR A 167 1.33 -1.63 -16.44
CA TYR A 167 2.26 -1.59 -17.57
C TYR A 167 1.58 -1.15 -18.88
N ASN A 168 0.34 -1.55 -19.11
CA ASN A 168 -0.43 -1.14 -20.28
C ASN A 168 -0.79 0.36 -20.25
N TRP A 169 -0.88 0.94 -19.06
CA TRP A 169 -1.12 2.38 -18.88
C TRP A 169 0.17 3.18 -18.99
N PHE A 170 1.32 2.61 -18.54
CA PHE A 170 2.61 3.27 -18.45
C PHE A 170 3.15 3.66 -19.84
#